data_38ef1fece9af35fd83ed33ef10a6d10d
#
_entry.id   38ef1fece9af35fd83ed33ef10a6d10d
#
_cell.length_a   1.000
_cell.length_b   1.000
_cell.length_c   1.000
_cell.angle_alpha   90.00
_cell.angle_beta   90.00
_cell.angle_gamma   90.00
#
_symmetry.space_group_name_H-M   'P 1'
#
loop_
_entity.id
_entity.type
_entity.pdbx_description
1 polymer ?
#
loop_
_entity_poly.entity_id
_entity_poly.type
_entity_poly.pdbx_seq_one_letter_code
_entity_poly.pdbx_strand_id
1 'polypeptide(L)'
;MPKSIKVLLENLLRYEDNVTVNKEQILAIKEWLNSKKSKTEIAYRPARVLLQDYTGIPAVADLAAMREAVKEKNKDPQIINPLSSVDLVIDHSVQVDKFSTPDSLKKNVEIEFQRNAERYSFLKWGQQAFDNFRIVPPGTGICHQVNLEYLSKVVWKEKFEDKDYIFPDTLVGTDSHTTMVNGLSVLGWGVGGIEAEAGMLGQPISMLIPEVIGFNLSNKMPEGTTATDLVLTVVKMLRDKGVVGKFVEFYGDGLKNLSLIHI
;
A
#
# COMPACT_ATOMS: atom_id res chain seq x y z
N MET A 1 -12.97 -19.72 -5.89
CA MET A 1 -12.91 -18.36 -5.36
C MET A 1 -11.60 -17.73 -5.80
N PRO A 2 -11.61 -16.51 -6.38
CA PRO A 2 -10.40 -15.75 -6.70
C PRO A 2 -9.49 -15.57 -5.48
N LYS A 3 -8.19 -15.40 -5.71
CA LYS A 3 -7.23 -15.26 -4.59
C LYS A 3 -7.38 -13.93 -3.87
N SER A 4 -7.61 -12.85 -4.60
CA SER A 4 -7.90 -11.53 -4.04
C SER A 4 -9.12 -11.54 -3.12
N ILE A 5 -10.19 -12.23 -3.51
CA ILE A 5 -11.40 -12.40 -2.68
C ILE A 5 -11.11 -13.26 -1.43
N LYS A 6 -10.17 -14.22 -1.49
CA LYS A 6 -9.75 -14.97 -0.31
C LYS A 6 -9.03 -14.06 0.71
N VAL A 7 -8.21 -13.13 0.22
CA VAL A 7 -7.54 -12.14 1.08
C VAL A 7 -8.57 -11.22 1.76
N LEU A 8 -9.59 -10.75 1.03
CA LEU A 8 -10.67 -9.96 1.62
C LEU A 8 -11.47 -10.77 2.67
N LEU A 9 -11.75 -12.04 2.38
CA LEU A 9 -12.45 -12.91 3.34
C LEU A 9 -11.61 -13.14 4.61
N GLU A 10 -10.32 -13.40 4.46
CA GLU A 10 -9.40 -13.53 5.61
C GLU A 10 -9.43 -12.27 6.47
N ASN A 11 -9.34 -11.09 5.83
CA ASN A 11 -9.36 -9.80 6.50
C ASN A 11 -10.64 -9.59 7.30
N LEU A 12 -11.81 -9.85 6.71
CA LEU A 12 -13.08 -9.75 7.40
C LEU A 12 -13.20 -10.73 8.57
N LEU A 13 -12.75 -11.98 8.39
CA LEU A 13 -12.78 -12.98 9.46
C LEU A 13 -11.88 -12.62 10.63
N ARG A 14 -10.73 -12.02 10.36
CA ARG A 14 -9.76 -11.61 11.39
C ARG A 14 -10.22 -10.41 12.20
N TYR A 15 -10.99 -9.51 11.58
CA TYR A 15 -11.48 -8.28 12.20
C TYR A 15 -12.97 -8.31 12.56
N GLU A 16 -13.59 -9.48 12.52
CA GLU A 16 -15.00 -9.63 12.92
C GLU A 16 -15.17 -9.29 14.41
N ASP A 17 -15.95 -8.25 14.67
CA ASP A 17 -16.18 -7.68 16.01
C ASP A 17 -17.68 -7.39 16.27
N ASN A 18 -18.57 -7.74 15.33
CA ASN A 18 -19.99 -7.39 15.31
C ASN A 18 -20.32 -5.88 15.35
N VAL A 19 -19.32 -5.01 15.22
CA VAL A 19 -19.48 -3.54 15.24
C VAL A 19 -19.05 -2.97 13.88
N THR A 20 -17.78 -3.10 13.53
CA THR A 20 -17.23 -2.61 12.28
C THR A 20 -17.26 -3.65 11.18
N VAL A 21 -16.95 -4.90 11.52
CA VAL A 21 -17.09 -6.06 10.65
C VAL A 21 -18.10 -7.02 11.27
N ASN A 22 -19.19 -7.26 10.55
CA ASN A 22 -20.27 -8.12 10.99
C ASN A 22 -20.42 -9.35 10.09
N LYS A 23 -21.24 -10.30 10.54
CA LYS A 23 -21.51 -11.54 9.82
C LYS A 23 -22.12 -11.31 8.42
N GLU A 24 -22.86 -10.22 8.22
CA GLU A 24 -23.51 -9.92 6.93
C GLU A 24 -22.45 -9.59 5.88
N GLN A 25 -21.42 -8.83 6.21
CA GLN A 25 -20.31 -8.53 5.33
C GLN A 25 -19.53 -9.80 4.93
N ILE A 26 -19.34 -10.73 5.86
CA ILE A 26 -18.71 -12.04 5.60
C ILE A 26 -19.57 -12.87 4.66
N LEU A 27 -20.88 -12.93 4.91
CA LEU A 27 -21.82 -13.66 4.07
C LEU A 27 -21.96 -13.05 2.67
N ALA A 28 -21.78 -11.73 2.53
CA ALA A 28 -21.77 -11.06 1.23
C ALA A 28 -20.67 -11.60 0.30
N ILE A 29 -19.52 -12.02 0.84
CA ILE A 29 -18.49 -12.73 0.06
C ILE A 29 -19.03 -14.07 -0.51
N LYS A 30 -19.83 -14.81 0.28
CA LYS A 30 -20.44 -16.05 -0.20
C LYS A 30 -21.47 -15.79 -1.32
N GLU A 31 -22.27 -14.76 -1.20
CA GLU A 31 -23.22 -14.35 -2.24
C GLU A 31 -22.51 -13.88 -3.51
N TRP A 32 -21.41 -13.16 -3.35
CA TRP A 32 -20.57 -12.73 -4.44
C TRP A 32 -20.05 -13.91 -5.29
N LEU A 33 -19.81 -15.09 -4.69
CA LEU A 33 -19.35 -16.27 -5.45
C LEU A 33 -20.35 -16.71 -6.52
N ASN A 34 -21.63 -16.44 -6.32
CA ASN A 34 -22.68 -16.75 -7.28
C ASN A 34 -22.89 -15.62 -8.30
N SER A 35 -23.04 -14.39 -7.82
CA SER A 35 -23.38 -13.21 -8.62
C SER A 35 -22.18 -12.59 -9.34
N LYS A 36 -20.95 -12.76 -8.82
CA LYS A 36 -19.71 -12.08 -9.23
C LYS A 36 -19.75 -10.55 -9.07
N LYS A 37 -20.78 -10.04 -8.41
CA LYS A 37 -21.02 -8.63 -8.12
C LYS A 37 -21.56 -8.49 -6.71
N SER A 38 -21.33 -7.36 -6.07
CA SER A 38 -21.92 -7.02 -4.79
C SER A 38 -22.40 -5.58 -4.77
N LYS A 39 -23.43 -5.33 -3.98
CA LYS A 39 -23.86 -3.99 -3.58
C LYS A 39 -23.55 -3.74 -2.10
N THR A 40 -22.97 -4.71 -1.42
CA THR A 40 -22.63 -4.64 -0.01
C THR A 40 -21.23 -4.06 0.14
N GLU A 41 -21.11 -3.03 0.95
CA GLU A 41 -19.84 -2.50 1.39
C GLU A 41 -19.24 -3.36 2.49
N ILE A 42 -17.95 -3.50 2.48
CA ILE A 42 -17.16 -4.19 3.50
C ILE A 42 -16.18 -3.24 4.16
N ALA A 43 -15.89 -3.50 5.42
CA ALA A 43 -14.93 -2.76 6.22
C ALA A 43 -13.57 -3.45 6.18
N TYR A 44 -12.67 -2.93 5.35
CA TYR A 44 -11.35 -3.51 5.10
C TYR A 44 -10.25 -2.79 5.89
N ARG A 45 -9.30 -3.53 6.46
CA ARG A 45 -8.13 -2.96 7.15
C ARG A 45 -6.83 -3.46 6.51
N PRO A 46 -6.00 -2.58 5.94
CA PRO A 46 -4.70 -2.97 5.39
C PRO A 46 -3.73 -3.38 6.50
N ALA A 47 -2.81 -4.29 6.19
CA ALA A 47 -1.75 -4.67 7.11
C ALA A 47 -0.75 -3.53 7.32
N ARG A 48 -0.57 -2.68 6.31
CA ARG A 48 0.34 -1.53 6.37
C ARG A 48 -0.07 -0.42 5.42
N VAL A 49 0.48 0.76 5.68
CA VAL A 49 0.27 1.97 4.87
C VAL A 49 1.62 2.45 4.35
N LEU A 50 1.70 2.76 3.06
CA LEU A 50 2.87 3.33 2.41
C LEU A 50 2.59 4.79 2.03
N LEU A 51 3.42 5.68 2.52
CA LEU A 51 3.33 7.10 2.24
C LEU A 51 4.51 7.55 1.39
N GLN A 52 4.26 8.32 0.38
CA GLN A 52 5.29 9.13 -0.26
C GLN A 52 5.39 10.49 0.47
N ASP A 53 6.48 11.22 0.28
CA ASP A 53 6.79 12.39 1.09
C ASP A 53 5.83 13.58 0.91
N TYR A 54 5.23 13.82 -0.26
CA TYR A 54 4.31 14.93 -0.44
C TYR A 54 3.00 14.79 0.34
N THR A 55 2.49 13.58 0.47
CA THR A 55 1.24 13.29 1.20
C THR A 55 1.51 12.78 2.61
N GLY A 56 2.64 12.13 2.85
CA GLY A 56 2.99 11.56 4.14
C GLY A 56 3.38 12.61 5.18
N ILE A 57 4.04 13.68 4.79
CA ILE A 57 4.43 14.75 5.73
C ILE A 57 3.19 15.46 6.31
N PRO A 58 2.17 15.84 5.52
CA PRO A 58 0.91 16.33 6.07
C PRO A 58 0.25 15.34 7.04
N ALA A 59 0.19 14.05 6.70
CA ALA A 59 -0.38 13.04 7.60
C ALA A 59 0.33 12.97 8.96
N VAL A 60 1.67 13.08 8.98
CA VAL A 60 2.43 13.16 10.25
C VAL A 60 2.12 14.46 11.01
N ALA A 61 1.92 15.58 10.30
CA ALA A 61 1.54 16.84 10.92
C ALA A 61 0.14 16.75 11.56
N ASP A 62 -0.79 16.07 10.91
CA ASP A 62 -2.13 15.85 11.46
C ASP A 62 -2.09 14.97 12.73
N LEU A 63 -1.29 13.91 12.74
CA LEU A 63 -1.06 13.10 13.96
C LEU A 63 -0.46 13.94 15.09
N ALA A 64 0.46 14.86 14.78
CA ALA A 64 1.04 15.77 15.76
C ALA A 64 -0.01 16.73 16.34
N ALA A 65 -0.85 17.31 15.46
CA ALA A 65 -1.96 18.17 15.86
C ALA A 65 -3.01 17.42 16.71
N MET A 66 -3.30 16.18 16.38
CA MET A 66 -4.17 15.33 17.21
C MET A 66 -3.60 15.11 18.61
N ARG A 67 -2.28 14.89 18.75
CA ARG A 67 -1.62 14.80 20.06
C ARG A 67 -1.74 16.08 20.87
N GLU A 68 -1.57 17.24 20.24
CA GLU A 68 -1.74 18.53 20.88
C GLU A 68 -3.17 18.71 21.38
N ALA A 69 -4.17 18.45 20.54
CA ALA A 69 -5.59 18.54 20.91
C ALA A 69 -5.97 17.58 22.06
N VAL A 70 -5.37 16.41 22.13
CA VAL A 70 -5.57 15.46 23.25
C VAL A 70 -4.94 16.00 24.53
N LYS A 71 -3.75 16.59 24.44
CA LYS A 71 -3.05 17.21 25.58
C LYS A 71 -3.83 18.40 26.15
N GLU A 72 -4.40 19.25 25.29
CA GLU A 72 -5.26 20.36 25.70
C GLU A 72 -6.49 19.90 26.53
N LYS A 73 -6.96 18.69 26.28
CA LYS A 73 -8.04 18.05 27.04
C LYS A 73 -7.54 17.31 28.27
N ASN A 74 -6.31 17.53 28.71
CA ASN A 74 -5.66 16.88 29.86
C ASN A 74 -5.68 15.34 29.78
N LYS A 75 -5.56 14.79 28.56
CA LYS A 75 -5.41 13.35 28.31
C LYS A 75 -4.00 13.03 27.84
N ASP A 76 -3.63 11.75 27.90
CA ASP A 76 -2.33 11.29 27.45
C ASP A 76 -2.24 11.36 25.91
N PRO A 77 -1.35 12.20 25.34
CA PRO A 77 -1.18 12.30 23.90
C PRO A 77 -0.62 11.02 23.26
N GLN A 78 -0.04 10.10 24.03
CA GLN A 78 0.48 8.83 23.51
C GLN A 78 -0.60 7.89 22.98
N ILE A 79 -1.88 8.15 23.29
CA ILE A 79 -2.99 7.40 22.70
C ILE A 79 -3.11 7.60 21.17
N ILE A 80 -2.53 8.70 20.65
CA ILE A 80 -2.46 8.95 19.22
C ILE A 80 -1.17 8.32 18.67
N ASN A 81 -1.32 7.17 18.06
CA ASN A 81 -0.27 6.43 17.38
C ASN A 81 -0.85 5.71 16.15
N PRO A 82 -0.06 5.45 15.11
CA PRO A 82 -0.44 4.51 14.07
C PRO A 82 -0.68 3.11 14.66
N LEU A 83 -1.86 2.56 14.40
CA LEU A 83 -2.23 1.20 14.79
C LEU A 83 -1.80 0.16 13.73
N SER A 84 -1.60 0.61 12.49
CA SER A 84 -1.00 -0.18 11.43
C SER A 84 0.45 0.22 11.21
N SER A 85 1.26 -0.66 10.63
CA SER A 85 2.63 -0.31 10.24
C SER A 85 2.62 0.74 9.14
N VAL A 86 3.40 1.79 9.28
CA VAL A 86 3.49 2.90 8.33
C VAL A 86 4.92 3.12 7.89
N ASP A 87 5.14 3.10 6.59
CA ASP A 87 6.41 3.47 5.97
C ASP A 87 6.24 4.76 5.16
N LEU A 88 7.05 5.77 5.45
CA LEU A 88 7.13 6.99 4.66
C LEU A 88 8.45 7.02 3.90
N VAL A 89 8.39 7.05 2.57
CA VAL A 89 9.56 7.08 1.70
C VAL A 89 9.76 8.48 1.14
N ILE A 90 10.98 9.00 1.30
CA ILE A 90 11.36 10.32 0.79
C ILE A 90 12.06 10.14 -0.55
N ASP A 91 11.33 10.43 -1.62
CA ASP A 91 11.84 10.27 -2.99
C ASP A 91 11.31 11.29 -3.98
N HIS A 92 10.04 11.64 -3.94
CA HIS A 92 9.40 12.50 -4.92
C HIS A 92 9.83 13.97 -4.83
N SER A 93 10.23 14.44 -3.65
CA SER A 93 10.69 15.81 -3.44
C SER A 93 12.18 16.01 -3.72
N VAL A 94 12.95 14.94 -3.89
CA VAL A 94 14.40 15.02 -4.13
C VAL A 94 14.66 15.53 -5.53
N GLN A 95 15.47 16.61 -5.63
CA GLN A 95 15.83 17.23 -6.88
C GLN A 95 17.25 16.83 -7.32
N VAL A 96 17.46 16.77 -8.64
CA VAL A 96 18.77 16.50 -9.23
C VAL A 96 19.48 17.83 -9.52
N ASP A 97 20.24 18.33 -8.55
CA ASP A 97 21.03 19.55 -8.68
C ASP A 97 22.43 19.28 -9.33
N LYS A 98 22.96 18.09 -9.13
CA LYS A 98 24.25 17.63 -9.68
C LYS A 98 24.04 16.34 -10.47
N PHE A 99 24.76 16.22 -11.58
CA PHE A 99 24.64 15.08 -12.50
C PHE A 99 25.98 14.77 -13.17
N SER A 100 26.04 13.59 -13.80
CA SER A 100 27.18 13.15 -14.64
C SER A 100 28.54 13.07 -13.94
N THR A 101 28.59 12.99 -12.61
CA THR A 101 29.80 12.77 -11.84
C THR A 101 29.63 11.66 -10.80
N PRO A 102 30.67 10.91 -10.43
CA PRO A 102 30.55 9.80 -9.47
C PRO A 102 30.02 10.21 -8.09
N ASP A 103 30.18 11.47 -7.70
CA ASP A 103 29.74 12.01 -6.43
C ASP A 103 28.39 12.75 -6.49
N SER A 104 27.74 12.78 -7.65
CA SER A 104 26.47 13.47 -7.86
C SER A 104 25.39 13.04 -6.88
N LEU A 105 25.21 11.72 -6.67
CA LEU A 105 24.23 11.21 -5.72
C LEU A 105 24.46 11.74 -4.31
N LYS A 106 25.69 11.64 -3.82
CA LYS A 106 26.04 12.12 -2.48
C LYS A 106 25.78 13.62 -2.33
N LYS A 107 26.18 14.41 -3.32
CA LYS A 107 25.96 15.87 -3.31
C LYS A 107 24.48 16.24 -3.34
N ASN A 108 23.67 15.54 -4.13
CA ASN A 108 22.23 15.78 -4.17
C ASN A 108 21.57 15.49 -2.82
N VAL A 109 21.95 14.40 -2.16
CA VAL A 109 21.46 14.08 -0.82
C VAL A 109 21.88 15.15 0.21
N GLU A 110 23.14 15.61 0.17
CA GLU A 110 23.62 16.68 1.04
C GLU A 110 22.85 17.99 0.83
N ILE A 111 22.61 18.38 -0.43
CA ILE A 111 21.82 19.58 -0.78
C ILE A 111 20.38 19.43 -0.31
N GLU A 112 19.80 18.25 -0.48
CA GLU A 112 18.42 17.95 -0.04
C GLU A 112 18.29 18.14 1.48
N PHE A 113 19.19 17.56 2.27
CA PHE A 113 19.20 17.76 3.73
C PHE A 113 19.39 19.21 4.15
N GLN A 114 20.26 19.96 3.48
CA GLN A 114 20.47 21.38 3.75
C GLN A 114 19.23 22.22 3.42
N ARG A 115 18.64 21.97 2.25
CA ARG A 115 17.44 22.68 1.76
C ARG A 115 16.23 22.48 2.64
N ASN A 116 16.05 21.27 3.17
CA ASN A 116 14.87 20.82 3.88
C ASN A 116 15.18 20.42 5.35
N ALA A 117 16.17 21.04 5.98
CA ALA A 117 16.62 20.67 7.31
C ALA A 117 15.51 20.68 8.37
N GLU A 118 14.61 21.67 8.32
CA GLU A 118 13.46 21.79 9.22
C GLU A 118 12.49 20.61 9.05
N ARG A 119 12.15 20.28 7.82
CA ARG A 119 11.32 19.13 7.48
C ARG A 119 11.89 17.82 8.01
N TYR A 120 13.19 17.60 7.82
CA TYR A 120 13.84 16.37 8.31
C TYR A 120 13.96 16.33 9.83
N SER A 121 14.08 17.47 10.48
CA SER A 121 14.03 17.55 11.95
C SER A 121 12.66 17.12 12.47
N PHE A 122 11.59 17.60 11.82
CA PHE A 122 10.22 17.22 12.16
C PHE A 122 9.97 15.72 11.92
N LEU A 123 10.38 15.19 10.77
CA LEU A 123 10.22 13.77 10.46
C LEU A 123 11.00 12.87 11.40
N LYS A 124 12.24 13.26 11.76
CA LYS A 124 13.04 12.54 12.75
C LYS A 124 12.37 12.51 14.13
N TRP A 125 11.75 13.62 14.52
CA TRP A 125 10.92 13.66 15.72
C TRP A 125 9.74 12.69 15.59
N GLY A 126 9.02 12.72 14.47
CA GLY A 126 7.87 11.82 14.22
C GLY A 126 8.24 10.35 14.35
N GLN A 127 9.37 9.93 13.75
CA GLN A 127 9.86 8.54 13.85
C GLN A 127 10.21 8.13 15.30
N GLN A 128 10.57 9.07 16.16
CA GLN A 128 10.85 8.80 17.59
C GLN A 128 9.59 8.89 18.45
N ALA A 129 8.63 9.72 18.05
CA ALA A 129 7.42 10.01 18.81
C ALA A 129 6.30 9.01 18.57
N PHE A 130 6.23 8.42 17.37
CA PHE A 130 5.18 7.48 17.00
C PHE A 130 5.72 6.06 16.89
N ASP A 131 5.01 5.12 17.51
CA ASP A 131 5.21 3.70 17.30
C ASP A 131 4.69 3.31 15.90
N ASN A 132 5.17 2.20 15.36
CA ASN A 132 4.79 1.68 14.03
C ASN A 132 5.02 2.64 12.86
N PHE A 133 5.82 3.68 13.04
CA PHE A 133 6.13 4.66 12.01
C PHE A 133 7.63 4.64 11.66
N ARG A 134 7.93 4.42 10.39
CA ARG A 134 9.30 4.36 9.87
C ARG A 134 9.47 5.30 8.69
N ILE A 135 10.64 5.93 8.61
CA ILE A 135 11.02 6.82 7.51
C ILE A 135 12.18 6.21 6.75
N VAL A 136 12.03 6.16 5.43
CA VAL A 136 13.09 5.80 4.49
C VAL A 136 13.71 7.11 3.98
N PRO A 137 14.99 7.38 4.26
CA PRO A 137 15.62 8.66 3.95
C PRO A 137 15.83 8.86 2.44
N PRO A 138 16.10 10.12 2.00
CA PRO A 138 16.38 10.39 0.60
C PRO A 138 17.64 9.67 0.11
N GLY A 139 17.66 9.33 -1.18
CA GLY A 139 18.77 8.62 -1.80
C GLY A 139 18.74 7.10 -1.69
N THR A 140 17.68 6.53 -1.12
CA THR A 140 17.49 5.07 -0.98
C THR A 140 16.65 4.44 -2.09
N GLY A 141 16.26 5.22 -3.08
CA GLY A 141 15.48 4.78 -4.23
C GLY A 141 14.00 5.18 -4.14
N ILE A 142 13.30 4.95 -5.24
CA ILE A 142 11.92 5.38 -5.44
C ILE A 142 10.95 4.52 -4.66
N CYS A 143 9.92 5.15 -4.08
CA CYS A 143 8.88 4.54 -3.25
C CYS A 143 8.23 3.32 -3.93
N HIS A 144 7.80 3.49 -5.16
CA HIS A 144 7.05 2.47 -5.90
C HIS A 144 7.92 1.53 -6.76
N GLN A 145 9.21 1.46 -6.51
CA GLN A 145 10.16 0.55 -7.14
C GLN A 145 10.90 -0.26 -6.07
N VAL A 146 12.17 0.05 -5.85
CA VAL A 146 13.03 -0.67 -4.91
C VAL A 146 12.46 -0.70 -3.50
N ASN A 147 11.90 0.42 -3.02
CA ASN A 147 11.35 0.46 -1.66
C ASN A 147 10.07 -0.34 -1.51
N LEU A 148 9.19 -0.34 -2.52
CA LEU A 148 7.99 -1.16 -2.49
C LEU A 148 8.33 -2.65 -2.35
N GLU A 149 9.32 -3.11 -3.11
CA GLU A 149 9.82 -4.49 -3.06
C GLU A 149 10.51 -4.80 -1.74
N TYR A 150 11.43 -3.93 -1.30
CA TYR A 150 12.21 -4.12 -0.08
C TYR A 150 11.35 -4.12 1.20
N LEU A 151 10.31 -3.29 1.25
CA LEU A 151 9.44 -3.16 2.41
C LEU A 151 8.34 -4.24 2.46
N SER A 152 8.09 -4.93 1.35
CA SER A 152 7.05 -5.96 1.26
C SER A 152 7.44 -7.21 2.03
N LYS A 153 6.50 -7.77 2.79
CA LYS A 153 6.72 -8.98 3.60
C LYS A 153 6.04 -10.23 3.05
N VAL A 154 5.11 -10.08 2.13
CA VAL A 154 4.23 -11.12 1.59
C VAL A 154 3.32 -11.73 2.66
N VAL A 155 3.87 -12.01 3.86
CA VAL A 155 3.16 -12.59 5.01
C VAL A 155 3.53 -11.81 6.27
N TRP A 156 2.54 -11.45 7.06
CA TRP A 156 2.67 -10.84 8.37
C TRP A 156 2.47 -11.86 9.47
N LYS A 157 3.16 -11.61 10.58
CA LYS A 157 2.97 -12.32 11.84
C LYS A 157 2.74 -11.29 12.93
N GLU A 158 1.60 -11.38 13.60
CA GLU A 158 1.27 -10.55 14.75
C GLU A 158 0.82 -11.42 15.91
N LYS A 159 1.05 -10.95 17.12
CA LYS A 159 0.61 -11.60 18.33
C LYS A 159 -0.67 -10.93 18.84
N PHE A 160 -1.74 -11.72 18.97
CA PHE A 160 -3.01 -11.27 19.50
C PHE A 160 -3.48 -12.25 20.58
N GLU A 161 -3.79 -11.76 21.78
CA GLU A 161 -4.22 -12.59 22.92
C GLU A 161 -3.34 -13.83 23.13
N ASP A 162 -2.01 -13.68 23.17
CA ASP A 162 -1.00 -14.75 23.31
C ASP A 162 -0.96 -15.78 22.17
N LYS A 163 -1.70 -15.58 21.10
CA LYS A 163 -1.65 -16.42 19.88
C LYS A 163 -0.91 -15.71 18.76
N ASP A 164 -0.13 -16.46 18.01
CA ASP A 164 0.50 -15.99 16.79
C ASP A 164 -0.49 -16.10 15.63
N TYR A 165 -0.82 -14.95 15.01
CA TYR A 165 -1.61 -14.88 13.79
C TYR A 165 -0.68 -14.66 12.59
N ILE A 166 -0.92 -15.44 11.53
CA ILE A 166 -0.21 -15.34 10.26
C ILE A 166 -1.24 -15.00 9.19
N PHE A 167 -1.02 -13.90 8.47
CA PHE A 167 -1.96 -13.41 7.46
C PHE A 167 -1.21 -12.78 6.27
N PRO A 168 -1.87 -12.66 5.10
CA PRO A 168 -1.27 -12.05 3.91
C PRO A 168 -0.89 -10.59 4.14
N ASP A 169 0.23 -10.15 3.57
CA ASP A 169 0.54 -8.73 3.46
C ASP A 169 -0.49 -8.05 2.55
N THR A 170 -0.93 -6.89 2.99
CA THR A 170 -1.85 -6.03 2.24
C THR A 170 -1.45 -4.59 2.44
N LEU A 171 -1.55 -3.79 1.39
CA LEU A 171 -1.03 -2.44 1.36
C LEU A 171 -2.07 -1.45 0.82
N VAL A 172 -2.20 -0.32 1.50
CA VAL A 172 -2.71 0.90 0.87
C VAL A 172 -1.61 1.96 0.87
N GLY A 173 -1.58 2.78 -0.17
CA GLY A 173 -0.55 3.80 -0.27
C GLY A 173 -1.07 5.07 -0.91
N THR A 174 -0.43 6.19 -0.61
CA THR A 174 -0.76 7.51 -1.15
C THR A 174 -0.11 7.79 -2.51
N ASP A 175 0.54 6.81 -3.09
CA ASP A 175 1.13 6.86 -4.42
C ASP A 175 0.23 6.14 -5.44
N SER A 176 0.08 6.71 -6.64
CA SER A 176 -0.68 6.09 -7.74
C SER A 176 -0.08 4.77 -8.22
N HIS A 177 1.20 4.52 -7.97
CA HIS A 177 1.92 3.30 -8.31
C HIS A 177 1.89 2.25 -7.20
N THR A 178 1.17 2.46 -6.11
CA THR A 178 1.02 1.47 -5.02
C THR A 178 0.55 0.11 -5.54
N THR A 179 -0.25 0.08 -6.59
CA THR A 179 -0.71 -1.15 -7.25
C THR A 179 0.43 -2.02 -7.82
N MET A 180 1.64 -1.51 -7.99
CA MET A 180 2.80 -2.30 -8.41
C MET A 180 3.14 -3.41 -7.39
N VAL A 181 2.76 -3.25 -6.12
CA VAL A 181 2.93 -4.30 -5.09
C VAL A 181 2.23 -5.62 -5.45
N ASN A 182 1.21 -5.56 -6.29
CA ASN A 182 0.50 -6.76 -6.75
C ASN A 182 1.41 -7.71 -7.55
N GLY A 183 2.46 -7.20 -8.18
CA GLY A 183 3.51 -8.01 -8.82
C GLY A 183 4.28 -8.90 -7.83
N LEU A 184 4.30 -8.54 -6.55
CA LEU A 184 4.89 -9.31 -5.45
C LEU A 184 3.88 -10.26 -4.77
N SER A 185 2.71 -10.46 -5.35
CA SER A 185 1.60 -11.22 -4.76
C SER A 185 1.03 -10.61 -3.48
N VAL A 186 1.19 -9.30 -3.29
CA VAL A 186 0.61 -8.53 -2.20
C VAL A 186 -0.59 -7.75 -2.74
N LEU A 187 -1.75 -7.87 -2.09
CA LEU A 187 -2.93 -7.11 -2.49
C LEU A 187 -2.78 -5.66 -2.01
N GLY A 188 -2.77 -4.72 -2.95
CA GLY A 188 -2.64 -3.31 -2.62
C GLY A 188 -3.13 -2.37 -3.71
N TRP A 189 -3.50 -1.16 -3.28
CA TRP A 189 -3.97 -0.09 -4.16
C TRP A 189 -3.70 1.30 -3.59
N GLY A 190 -3.83 2.32 -4.45
CA GLY A 190 -3.69 3.71 -4.07
C GLY A 190 -4.97 4.23 -3.40
N VAL A 191 -4.78 5.09 -2.41
CA VAL A 191 -5.84 5.79 -1.66
C VAL A 191 -5.52 7.28 -1.55
N GLY A 192 -6.50 8.09 -1.17
CA GLY A 192 -6.28 9.49 -0.79
C GLY A 192 -5.61 9.62 0.58
N GLY A 193 -5.09 10.82 0.89
CA GLY A 193 -4.42 11.10 2.17
C GLY A 193 -5.30 10.79 3.38
N ILE A 194 -6.54 11.25 3.36
CA ILE A 194 -7.52 11.03 4.45
C ILE A 194 -7.81 9.54 4.67
N GLU A 195 -7.92 8.75 3.60
CA GLU A 195 -8.13 7.31 3.70
C GLU A 195 -6.89 6.60 4.26
N ALA A 196 -5.69 7.07 3.88
CA ALA A 196 -4.44 6.56 4.43
C ALA A 196 -4.36 6.85 5.93
N GLU A 197 -4.69 8.06 6.38
CA GLU A 197 -4.74 8.44 7.80
C GLU A 197 -5.75 7.59 8.57
N ALA A 198 -6.94 7.37 8.02
CA ALA A 198 -7.93 6.48 8.60
C ALA A 198 -7.37 5.06 8.79
N GLY A 199 -6.70 4.53 7.76
CA GLY A 199 -6.02 3.23 7.83
C GLY A 199 -4.90 3.19 8.86
N MET A 200 -4.10 4.26 8.97
CA MET A 200 -3.06 4.40 10.00
C MET A 200 -3.63 4.35 11.41
N LEU A 201 -4.78 4.98 11.63
CA LEU A 201 -5.49 5.02 12.92
C LEU A 201 -6.35 3.76 13.18
N GLY A 202 -6.22 2.72 12.36
CA GLY A 202 -6.94 1.46 12.50
C GLY A 202 -8.41 1.51 12.12
N GLN A 203 -8.86 2.60 11.50
CA GLN A 203 -10.22 2.66 10.96
C GLN A 203 -10.32 1.82 9.68
N PRO A 204 -11.44 1.11 9.49
CA PRO A 204 -11.62 0.36 8.25
C PRO A 204 -11.87 1.29 7.07
N ILE A 205 -11.35 0.91 5.93
CA ILE A 205 -11.66 1.51 4.64
C ILE A 205 -12.93 0.86 4.12
N SER A 206 -13.97 1.65 3.89
CA SER A 206 -15.21 1.15 3.28
C SER A 206 -15.01 0.94 1.78
N MET A 207 -15.34 -0.25 1.30
CA MET A 207 -15.25 -0.58 -0.12
C MET A 207 -16.33 -1.58 -0.54
N LEU A 208 -16.83 -1.45 -1.76
CA LEU A 208 -17.65 -2.51 -2.36
C LEU A 208 -16.77 -3.72 -2.66
N ILE A 209 -17.33 -4.93 -2.48
CA ILE A 209 -16.62 -6.14 -2.91
C ILE A 209 -16.45 -6.07 -4.44
N PRO A 210 -15.21 -5.99 -4.95
CA PRO A 210 -14.95 -5.69 -6.36
C PRO A 210 -15.28 -6.89 -7.25
N GLU A 211 -15.61 -6.61 -8.51
CA GLU A 211 -15.57 -7.63 -9.55
C GLU A 211 -14.12 -8.07 -9.77
N VAL A 212 -13.91 -9.33 -10.09
CA VAL A 212 -12.60 -9.87 -10.40
C VAL A 212 -12.55 -10.32 -11.86
N ILE A 213 -11.59 -9.78 -12.60
CA ILE A 213 -11.33 -10.12 -13.99
C ILE A 213 -10.08 -11.00 -14.04
N GLY A 214 -10.20 -12.20 -14.58
CA GLY A 214 -9.06 -13.06 -14.85
C GLY A 214 -8.37 -12.68 -16.17
N PHE A 215 -7.05 -12.51 -16.14
CA PHE A 215 -6.23 -12.29 -17.34
C PHE A 215 -5.31 -13.50 -17.56
N ASN A 216 -5.56 -14.26 -18.62
CA ASN A 216 -4.79 -15.45 -18.93
C ASN A 216 -3.55 -15.11 -19.78
N LEU A 217 -2.38 -15.39 -19.23
CA LEU A 217 -1.11 -15.33 -19.97
C LEU A 217 -0.70 -16.74 -20.34
N SER A 218 -0.61 -17.03 -21.63
CA SER A 218 -0.24 -18.35 -22.16
C SER A 218 1.00 -18.27 -23.04
N ASN A 219 1.76 -19.36 -23.07
CA ASN A 219 2.96 -19.50 -23.89
C ASN A 219 4.12 -18.54 -23.49
N LYS A 220 4.90 -18.13 -24.47
CA LYS A 220 6.06 -17.22 -24.33
C LYS A 220 5.86 -16.00 -25.20
N MET A 221 6.53 -14.93 -24.85
CA MET A 221 6.61 -13.75 -25.72
C MET A 221 7.26 -14.12 -27.06
N PRO A 222 6.72 -13.65 -28.19
CA PRO A 222 7.34 -13.84 -29.49
C PRO A 222 8.75 -13.24 -29.54
N GLU A 223 9.62 -13.84 -30.31
CA GLU A 223 10.96 -13.29 -30.54
C GLU A 223 10.89 -11.86 -31.10
N GLY A 224 11.76 -10.99 -30.63
CA GLY A 224 11.78 -9.58 -31.03
C GLY A 224 10.79 -8.67 -30.30
N THR A 225 9.95 -9.20 -29.39
CA THR A 225 9.07 -8.38 -28.54
C THR A 225 9.77 -7.98 -27.23
N THR A 226 9.40 -6.82 -26.71
CA THR A 226 9.95 -6.25 -25.48
C THR A 226 8.93 -6.33 -24.33
N ALA A 227 9.39 -6.13 -23.10
CA ALA A 227 8.49 -5.99 -21.94
C ALA A 227 7.49 -4.84 -22.15
N THR A 228 7.90 -3.76 -22.81
CA THR A 228 7.02 -2.63 -23.14
C THR A 228 5.88 -3.04 -24.06
N ASP A 229 6.14 -3.87 -25.07
CA ASP A 229 5.09 -4.37 -25.97
C ASP A 229 4.06 -5.20 -25.20
N LEU A 230 4.50 -6.04 -24.26
CA LEU A 230 3.62 -6.81 -23.38
C LEU A 230 2.75 -5.87 -22.54
N VAL A 231 3.36 -4.91 -21.84
CA VAL A 231 2.65 -3.98 -20.97
C VAL A 231 1.62 -3.17 -21.74
N LEU A 232 1.99 -2.61 -22.90
CA LEU A 232 1.08 -1.80 -23.72
C LEU A 232 -0.09 -2.65 -24.25
N THR A 233 0.18 -3.88 -24.66
CA THR A 233 -0.86 -4.82 -25.11
C THR A 233 -1.83 -5.16 -24.00
N VAL A 234 -1.33 -5.54 -22.83
CA VAL A 234 -2.14 -5.86 -21.64
C VAL A 234 -2.98 -4.66 -21.21
N VAL A 235 -2.37 -3.48 -21.12
CA VAL A 235 -3.07 -2.24 -20.74
C VAL A 235 -4.19 -1.91 -21.71
N LYS A 236 -3.93 -2.05 -23.03
CA LYS A 236 -4.97 -1.83 -24.03
C LYS A 236 -6.14 -2.81 -23.86
N MET A 237 -5.86 -4.09 -23.73
CA MET A 237 -6.90 -5.13 -23.56
C MET A 237 -7.73 -4.89 -22.30
N LEU A 238 -7.10 -4.52 -21.19
CA LEU A 238 -7.78 -4.23 -19.92
C LEU A 238 -8.62 -2.94 -20.01
N ARG A 239 -8.14 -1.91 -20.69
CA ARG A 239 -8.92 -0.68 -20.97
C ARG A 239 -10.16 -0.98 -21.82
N ASP A 240 -10.00 -1.73 -22.90
CA ASP A 240 -11.11 -2.13 -23.77
C ASP A 240 -12.14 -2.98 -23.00
N LYS A 241 -11.70 -3.78 -22.03
CA LYS A 241 -12.57 -4.56 -21.14
C LYS A 241 -13.29 -3.72 -20.06
N GLY A 242 -12.79 -2.54 -19.74
CA GLY A 242 -13.39 -1.67 -18.72
C GLY A 242 -13.18 -2.22 -17.30
N VAL A 243 -11.91 -2.29 -16.86
CA VAL A 243 -11.53 -2.88 -15.56
C VAL A 243 -11.39 -1.84 -14.43
N VAL A 244 -11.65 -0.57 -14.68
CA VAL A 244 -11.57 0.46 -13.64
C VAL A 244 -12.50 0.11 -12.47
N GLY A 245 -11.96 0.14 -11.25
CA GLY A 245 -12.69 -0.26 -10.04
C GLY A 245 -12.87 -1.78 -9.86
N LYS A 246 -12.16 -2.60 -10.62
CA LYS A 246 -12.16 -4.06 -10.52
C LYS A 246 -10.78 -4.58 -10.17
N PHE A 247 -10.74 -5.77 -9.58
CA PHE A 247 -9.48 -6.49 -9.41
C PHE A 247 -9.15 -7.27 -10.68
N VAL A 248 -7.86 -7.34 -11.01
CA VAL A 248 -7.35 -8.14 -12.12
C VAL A 248 -6.42 -9.22 -11.56
N GLU A 249 -6.76 -10.48 -11.82
CA GLU A 249 -5.89 -11.60 -11.45
C GLU A 249 -5.24 -12.19 -12.69
N PHE A 250 -3.92 -12.14 -12.75
CA PHE A 250 -3.14 -12.78 -13.80
C PHE A 250 -2.96 -14.27 -13.50
N TYR A 251 -3.13 -15.11 -14.49
CA TYR A 251 -2.94 -16.56 -14.39
C TYR A 251 -2.48 -17.15 -15.73
N GLY A 252 -2.15 -18.43 -15.71
CA GLY A 252 -1.70 -19.16 -16.90
C GLY A 252 -0.23 -19.55 -16.84
N ASP A 253 0.19 -20.38 -17.78
CA ASP A 253 1.56 -20.90 -17.86
C ASP A 253 2.58 -19.86 -18.33
N GLY A 254 2.12 -18.84 -19.04
CA GLY A 254 2.95 -17.70 -19.45
C GLY A 254 3.59 -16.95 -18.29
N LEU A 255 2.95 -16.93 -17.12
CA LEU A 255 3.52 -16.30 -15.92
C LEU A 255 4.87 -16.89 -15.49
N LYS A 256 5.10 -18.18 -15.76
CA LYS A 256 6.38 -18.85 -15.41
C LYS A 256 7.56 -18.30 -16.20
N ASN A 257 7.30 -17.65 -17.32
CA ASN A 257 8.30 -17.08 -18.21
C ASN A 257 8.53 -15.58 -17.95
N LEU A 258 7.75 -14.97 -17.02
CA LEU A 258 7.91 -13.58 -16.62
C LEU A 258 8.68 -13.52 -15.31
N SER A 259 9.56 -12.54 -15.19
CA SER A 259 10.21 -12.15 -13.94
C SER A 259 9.74 -10.76 -13.55
N LEU A 260 10.06 -10.29 -12.32
CA LEU A 260 9.78 -8.93 -11.87
C LEU A 260 10.30 -7.85 -12.84
N ILE A 261 11.33 -8.16 -13.63
CA ILE A 261 11.86 -7.25 -14.65
C ILE A 261 10.85 -7.02 -15.79
N HIS A 262 9.90 -7.93 -15.98
CA HIS A 262 8.91 -7.86 -17.05
C HIS A 262 7.56 -7.26 -16.62
N ILE A 263 7.43 -6.95 -15.34
CA ILE A 263 6.26 -6.32 -14.74
C ILE A 263 6.58 -4.87 -14.39
#